data_d0a54f92c237b3a93ecb68e68eb28dc7
#
_entry.id   d0a54f92c237b3a93ecb68e68eb28dc7
#
_cell.length_a   1.000
_cell.length_b   1.000
_cell.length_c   1.000
_cell.angle_alpha   90.00
_cell.angle_beta   90.00
_cell.angle_gamma   90.00
#
_symmetry.space_group_name_H-M   'P 1'
#
loop_
_entity.id
_entity.type
_entity.pdbx_description
1 polymer ?
#
loop_
_entity_poly.entity_id
_entity_poly.type
_entity_poly.pdbx_seq_one_letter_code
_entity_poly.pdbx_strand_id
1 'polypeptide(L)'
;ASYGRIGFNMQYQLDSSLSDLNRYPLKLSDLCVMSLNNDNAPEKVIWASSPELKHNDLPCVGLQGDGYFRPMQIQGQYLDYTGCVMSIDPSGKGKDETAYCVTKFLNGNIYLVDIGGFNSGYSEHTLSKLVEVAKKHKVKKILIEENFGQGMFSELLKPYLIKEYKCTTEPIRQQSNKHRRILDTLEPIMAQHRLIVCPSVIKKDYD
;
A
#
# COMPACT_ATOMS: atom_id res chain seq x y z
N ALA A 1 -11.94 -16.02 -11.10
CA ALA A 1 -10.78 -16.22 -10.23
C ALA A 1 -9.57 -15.69 -10.96
N SER A 2 -8.90 -14.66 -10.42
CA SER A 2 -7.64 -14.17 -10.98
C SER A 2 -6.53 -15.10 -10.49
N TYR A 3 -6.03 -15.91 -11.39
CA TYR A 3 -4.78 -16.64 -11.14
C TYR A 3 -3.65 -15.61 -11.12
N GLY A 4 -2.81 -15.62 -10.09
CA GLY A 4 -1.57 -14.83 -10.09
C GLY A 4 -0.61 -15.30 -11.18
N ARG A 5 0.50 -14.57 -11.38
CA ARG A 5 1.53 -14.89 -12.39
C ARG A 5 1.99 -16.36 -12.32
N ILE A 6 2.21 -16.86 -11.11
CA ILE A 6 2.64 -18.26 -10.89
C ILE A 6 1.60 -19.23 -11.43
N GLY A 7 0.33 -19.04 -11.09
CA GLY A 7 -0.76 -19.91 -11.55
C GLY A 7 -0.92 -19.87 -13.07
N PHE A 8 -0.76 -18.68 -13.68
CA PHE A 8 -0.81 -18.53 -15.14
C PHE A 8 0.36 -19.27 -15.82
N ASN A 9 1.59 -19.09 -15.35
CA ASN A 9 2.76 -19.73 -15.93
C ASN A 9 2.72 -21.25 -15.78
N MET A 10 2.30 -21.76 -14.61
CA MET A 10 2.15 -23.21 -14.40
C MET A 10 1.08 -23.82 -15.29
N GLN A 11 -0.04 -23.12 -15.48
CA GLN A 11 -1.20 -23.68 -16.18
C GLN A 11 -1.15 -23.49 -17.70
N TYR A 12 -0.53 -22.42 -18.18
CA TYR A 12 -0.60 -22.04 -19.59
C TYR A 12 0.75 -22.01 -20.33
N GLN A 13 1.86 -21.79 -19.62
CA GLN A 13 3.17 -21.69 -20.26
C GLN A 13 4.10 -22.88 -19.99
N LEU A 14 3.77 -23.77 -19.05
CA LEU A 14 4.61 -24.93 -18.67
C LEU A 14 6.08 -24.58 -18.41
N ASP A 15 6.31 -23.41 -17.81
CA ASP A 15 7.64 -22.85 -17.60
C ASP A 15 8.33 -23.53 -16.41
N SER A 16 9.46 -24.17 -16.66
CA SER A 16 10.26 -24.85 -15.64
C SER A 16 11.19 -23.92 -14.84
N SER A 17 11.36 -22.65 -15.26
CA SER A 17 12.14 -21.63 -14.51
C SER A 17 11.41 -21.07 -13.28
N LEU A 18 10.30 -21.69 -12.93
CA LEU A 18 9.41 -21.28 -11.83
C LEU A 18 10.02 -21.33 -10.43
N SER A 19 11.19 -21.94 -10.24
CA SER A 19 11.82 -22.06 -8.91
C SER A 19 12.08 -20.69 -8.25
N ASP A 20 12.56 -19.72 -9.02
CA ASP A 20 12.86 -18.38 -8.51
C ASP A 20 11.60 -17.51 -8.39
N LEU A 21 10.64 -17.65 -9.31
CA LEU A 21 9.34 -16.98 -9.23
C LEU A 21 8.52 -17.47 -8.03
N ASN A 22 8.58 -18.78 -7.74
CA ASN A 22 7.91 -19.36 -6.57
C ASN A 22 8.52 -18.86 -5.25
N ARG A 23 9.83 -18.57 -5.25
CA ARG A 23 10.55 -18.11 -4.07
C ARG A 23 10.29 -16.63 -3.77
N TYR A 24 10.13 -15.79 -4.81
CA TYR A 24 9.99 -14.33 -4.71
C TYR A 24 8.89 -13.82 -5.64
N PRO A 25 7.61 -14.05 -5.27
CA PRO A 25 6.48 -13.72 -6.16
C PRO A 25 6.22 -12.22 -6.26
N LEU A 26 6.61 -11.43 -5.25
CA LEU A 26 6.48 -9.97 -5.27
C LEU A 26 7.77 -9.33 -5.79
N LYS A 27 7.68 -8.58 -6.89
CA LYS A 27 8.83 -7.91 -7.52
C LYS A 27 8.64 -6.40 -7.47
N LEU A 28 9.67 -5.66 -7.06
CA LEU A 28 9.63 -4.20 -7.05
C LEU A 28 9.48 -3.63 -8.47
N SER A 29 10.00 -4.34 -9.48
CA SER A 29 9.84 -4.00 -10.90
C SER A 29 8.39 -4.02 -11.39
N ASP A 30 7.47 -4.65 -10.68
CA ASP A 30 6.05 -4.67 -11.05
C ASP A 30 5.31 -3.40 -10.58
N LEU A 31 5.92 -2.61 -9.71
CA LEU A 31 5.35 -1.36 -9.24
C LEU A 31 5.45 -0.27 -10.31
N CYS A 32 4.39 0.51 -10.42
CA CYS A 32 4.42 1.77 -11.15
C CYS A 32 4.72 2.92 -10.18
N VAL A 33 5.81 3.67 -10.39
CA VAL A 33 6.24 4.70 -9.45
C VAL A 33 6.16 6.07 -10.11
N MET A 34 5.33 6.95 -9.55
CA MET A 34 5.13 8.32 -10.03
C MET A 34 4.71 9.25 -8.91
N SER A 35 4.97 10.55 -9.08
CA SER A 35 4.46 11.58 -8.17
C SER A 35 2.94 11.60 -8.18
N LEU A 36 2.35 11.58 -6.98
CA LEU A 36 0.90 11.53 -6.80
C LEU A 36 0.36 12.84 -6.24
N ASN A 37 -0.76 13.30 -6.81
CA ASN A 37 -1.53 14.39 -6.26
C ASN A 37 -2.41 13.88 -5.10
N ASN A 38 -2.71 14.73 -4.13
CA ASN A 38 -3.54 14.34 -2.99
C ASN A 38 -5.02 14.18 -3.33
N ASP A 39 -5.51 14.86 -4.37
CA ASP A 39 -6.95 14.94 -4.66
C ASP A 39 -7.36 14.12 -5.87
N ASN A 40 -6.49 13.99 -6.87
CA ASN A 40 -6.81 13.37 -8.14
C ASN A 40 -5.63 12.59 -8.74
N ALA A 41 -5.94 11.73 -9.70
CA ALA A 41 -4.96 10.97 -10.46
C ALA A 41 -5.36 10.90 -11.93
N PRO A 42 -4.42 10.54 -12.83
CA PRO A 42 -4.73 10.37 -14.24
C PRO A 42 -5.82 9.30 -14.46
N GLU A 43 -6.68 9.56 -15.42
CA GLU A 43 -7.72 8.61 -15.83
C GLU A 43 -7.15 7.24 -16.19
N LYS A 44 -5.99 7.21 -16.86
CA LYS A 44 -5.30 5.99 -17.27
C LYS A 44 -3.79 6.12 -17.10
N VAL A 45 -3.20 5.09 -16.51
CA VAL A 45 -1.75 4.92 -16.35
C VAL A 45 -1.33 3.67 -17.11
N ILE A 46 -0.37 3.79 -18.01
CA ILE A 46 0.17 2.68 -18.81
C ILE A 46 1.59 2.42 -18.35
N TRP A 47 1.85 1.19 -17.96
CA TRP A 47 3.15 0.73 -17.48
C TRP A 47 3.91 -0.02 -18.57
N ALA A 48 5.26 0.08 -18.55
CA ALA A 48 6.17 -0.77 -19.32
C ALA A 48 7.51 -0.89 -18.58
N SER A 49 8.20 -2.01 -18.78
CA SER A 49 9.53 -2.30 -18.20
C SER A 49 10.66 -1.90 -19.17
N SER A 50 10.67 -0.66 -19.61
CA SER A 50 11.70 -0.18 -20.52
C SER A 50 12.86 0.48 -19.73
N PRO A 51 14.13 0.27 -20.07
CA PRO A 51 15.29 0.78 -19.33
C PRO A 51 15.25 2.30 -19.12
N GLU A 52 14.76 3.06 -20.09
CA GLU A 52 14.62 4.52 -20.02
C GLU A 52 13.55 4.98 -19.01
N LEU A 53 12.65 4.11 -18.61
CA LEU A 53 11.61 4.37 -17.62
C LEU A 53 12.05 4.03 -16.20
N LYS A 54 13.22 3.41 -16.04
CA LYS A 54 13.74 3.03 -14.72
C LYS A 54 14.12 4.28 -13.92
N HIS A 55 13.72 4.32 -12.65
CA HIS A 55 14.18 5.31 -11.69
C HIS A 55 15.63 5.01 -11.28
N ASN A 56 16.54 5.99 -11.51
CA ASN A 56 17.93 5.88 -11.09
C ASN A 56 18.21 6.64 -9.79
N ASP A 57 17.23 7.38 -9.29
CA ASP A 57 17.29 8.29 -8.15
C ASP A 57 16.58 7.73 -6.89
N LEU A 58 16.03 6.52 -6.99
CA LEU A 58 15.38 5.85 -5.88
C LEU A 58 16.21 4.67 -5.38
N PRO A 59 16.36 4.52 -4.05
CA PRO A 59 17.02 3.36 -3.47
C PRO A 59 16.19 2.09 -3.78
N CYS A 60 16.87 0.99 -4.11
CA CYS A 60 16.22 -0.27 -4.39
C CYS A 60 17.04 -1.41 -3.79
N VAL A 61 16.45 -2.15 -2.87
CA VAL A 61 17.03 -3.35 -2.23
C VAL A 61 16.44 -4.65 -2.76
N GLY A 62 15.77 -4.59 -3.90
CA GLY A 62 15.21 -5.76 -4.57
C GLY A 62 16.28 -6.77 -5.03
N LEU A 63 15.85 -7.77 -5.78
CA LEU A 63 16.74 -8.75 -6.39
C LEU A 63 17.67 -8.09 -7.42
N GLN A 64 18.78 -8.75 -7.75
CA GLN A 64 19.69 -8.26 -8.78
C GLN A 64 18.92 -7.98 -10.08
N GLY A 65 19.06 -6.74 -10.59
CA GLY A 65 18.35 -6.27 -11.78
C GLY A 65 16.95 -5.70 -11.53
N ASP A 66 16.43 -5.80 -10.31
CA ASP A 66 15.16 -5.19 -9.93
C ASP A 66 15.25 -3.64 -9.94
N GLY A 67 14.11 -2.98 -9.85
CA GLY A 67 14.05 -1.52 -9.82
C GLY A 67 12.63 -1.01 -9.97
N TYR A 68 12.48 0.29 -9.85
CA TYR A 68 11.21 0.98 -9.99
C TYR A 68 11.08 1.62 -11.36
N PHE A 69 9.88 1.56 -11.94
CA PHE A 69 9.61 2.11 -13.27
C PHE A 69 8.56 3.22 -13.23
N ARG A 70 8.83 4.29 -14.00
CA ARG A 70 7.83 5.32 -14.27
C ARG A 70 6.75 4.78 -15.19
N PRO A 71 5.55 5.39 -15.20
CA PRO A 71 4.58 5.07 -16.25
C PRO A 71 5.16 5.38 -17.63
N MET A 72 4.92 4.49 -18.60
CA MET A 72 5.28 4.73 -20.01
C MET A 72 4.45 5.88 -20.57
N GLN A 73 3.18 5.95 -20.22
CA GLN A 73 2.26 6.97 -20.70
C GLN A 73 1.16 7.24 -19.67
N ILE A 74 0.76 8.49 -19.59
CA ILE A 74 -0.41 8.95 -18.84
C ILE A 74 -1.41 9.48 -19.87
N GLN A 75 -2.66 9.03 -19.81
CA GLN A 75 -3.72 9.39 -20.74
C GLN A 75 -4.97 9.90 -20.04
N GLY A 76 -5.75 10.69 -20.75
CA GLY A 76 -6.99 11.29 -20.27
C GLY A 76 -6.75 12.48 -19.34
N GLN A 77 -7.81 12.89 -18.67
CA GLN A 77 -7.78 13.97 -17.69
C GLN A 77 -7.49 13.45 -16.28
N TYR A 78 -7.19 14.36 -15.36
CA TYR A 78 -7.09 14.01 -13.93
C TYR A 78 -8.49 13.96 -13.33
N LEU A 79 -8.80 12.86 -12.65
CA LEU A 79 -10.10 12.58 -12.02
C LEU A 79 -9.91 12.43 -10.51
N ASP A 80 -10.91 12.85 -9.74
CA ASP A 80 -10.91 12.69 -8.30
C ASP A 80 -10.86 11.20 -7.90
N TYR A 81 -10.14 10.90 -6.82
CA TYR A 81 -10.13 9.55 -6.28
C TYR A 81 -11.53 9.13 -5.82
N THR A 82 -11.92 7.93 -6.18
CA THR A 82 -13.22 7.35 -5.77
C THR A 82 -13.24 6.90 -4.32
N GLY A 83 -12.07 6.63 -3.73
CA GLY A 83 -11.91 6.22 -2.33
C GLY A 83 -10.56 6.60 -1.76
N CYS A 84 -10.52 6.74 -0.42
CA CYS A 84 -9.29 6.90 0.35
C CYS A 84 -9.45 6.14 1.66
N VAL A 85 -8.55 5.19 1.89
CA VAL A 85 -8.54 4.32 3.07
C VAL A 85 -7.19 4.40 3.76
N MET A 86 -7.22 4.47 5.08
CA MET A 86 -6.06 4.32 5.93
C MET A 86 -6.17 2.99 6.68
N SER A 87 -5.17 2.13 6.57
CA SER A 87 -5.09 0.90 7.35
C SER A 87 -4.10 1.09 8.48
N ILE A 88 -4.46 0.63 9.68
CA ILE A 88 -3.63 0.71 10.89
C ILE A 88 -3.45 -0.70 11.44
N ASP A 89 -2.20 -1.10 11.67
CA ASP A 89 -1.80 -2.28 12.44
C ASP A 89 -1.28 -1.80 13.81
N PRO A 90 -2.12 -1.81 14.87
CA PRO A 90 -1.74 -1.27 16.15
C PRO A 90 -0.74 -2.17 16.85
N SER A 91 0.30 -1.60 17.43
CA SER A 91 1.15 -2.29 18.39
C SER A 91 0.62 -2.14 19.81
N GLY A 92 0.95 -3.14 20.67
CA GLY A 92 0.75 -3.05 22.10
C GLY A 92 1.84 -2.19 22.80
N LYS A 93 2.04 -2.44 24.11
CA LYS A 93 3.14 -1.84 24.89
C LYS A 93 4.49 -2.55 24.66
N GLY A 94 4.74 -3.06 23.46
CA GLY A 94 5.97 -3.76 23.09
C GLY A 94 6.98 -2.88 22.36
N LYS A 95 7.96 -3.54 21.72
CA LYS A 95 8.94 -2.90 20.84
C LYS A 95 8.43 -2.70 19.41
N ASP A 96 7.24 -3.25 19.12
CA ASP A 96 6.66 -3.17 17.78
C ASP A 96 6.05 -1.79 17.51
N GLU A 97 6.10 -1.36 16.29
CA GLU A 97 5.53 -0.08 15.85
C GLU A 97 4.02 -0.20 15.59
N THR A 98 3.26 0.84 15.93
CA THR A 98 1.93 1.06 15.35
C THR A 98 2.13 1.56 13.92
N ALA A 99 1.91 0.68 12.95
CA ALA A 99 2.11 0.99 11.54
C ALA A 99 0.82 1.48 10.87
N TYR A 100 0.98 2.32 9.84
CA TYR A 100 -0.14 2.72 8.98
C TYR A 100 0.25 2.76 7.52
N CYS A 101 -0.75 2.61 6.65
CA CYS A 101 -0.63 2.94 5.23
C CYS A 101 -1.89 3.67 4.73
N VAL A 102 -1.71 4.58 3.78
CA VAL A 102 -2.81 5.31 3.14
C VAL A 102 -2.85 4.96 1.67
N THR A 103 -3.98 4.41 1.24
CA THR A 103 -4.25 4.04 -0.14
C THR A 103 -5.44 4.80 -0.70
N LYS A 104 -5.34 5.16 -1.99
CA LYS A 104 -6.43 5.79 -2.74
C LYS A 104 -6.79 4.94 -3.95
N PHE A 105 -7.99 5.12 -4.49
CA PHE A 105 -8.53 4.26 -5.53
C PHE A 105 -9.08 5.10 -6.69
N LEU A 106 -8.74 4.69 -7.92
CA LEU A 106 -9.33 5.25 -9.14
C LEU A 106 -9.19 4.22 -10.28
N ASN A 107 -10.28 3.96 -11.01
CA ASN A 107 -10.29 3.13 -12.22
C ASN A 107 -9.60 1.77 -12.09
N GLY A 108 -9.76 1.11 -10.93
CA GLY A 108 -9.15 -0.19 -10.66
C GLY A 108 -7.68 -0.15 -10.24
N ASN A 109 -7.04 1.02 -10.23
CA ASN A 109 -5.71 1.21 -9.68
C ASN A 109 -5.76 1.53 -8.18
N ILE A 110 -4.71 1.13 -7.48
CA ILE A 110 -4.46 1.42 -6.08
C ILE A 110 -3.24 2.34 -6.00
N TYR A 111 -3.39 3.48 -5.35
CA TYR A 111 -2.37 4.50 -5.19
C TYR A 111 -1.89 4.51 -3.75
N LEU A 112 -0.67 4.06 -3.50
CA LEU A 112 -0.03 4.13 -2.18
C LEU A 112 0.60 5.51 -1.99
N VAL A 113 -0.02 6.33 -1.16
CA VAL A 113 0.34 7.75 -1.02
C VAL A 113 1.14 8.06 0.24
N ASP A 114 0.98 7.26 1.30
CA ASP A 114 1.74 7.43 2.55
C ASP A 114 1.84 6.11 3.32
N ILE A 115 2.96 5.95 4.03
CA ILE A 115 3.19 4.88 5.01
C ILE A 115 3.91 5.46 6.22
N GLY A 116 3.89 4.79 7.32
CA GLY A 116 4.70 5.13 8.49
C GLY A 116 4.38 4.30 9.72
N GLY A 117 5.15 4.55 10.77
CA GLY A 117 5.02 3.87 12.03
C GLY A 117 5.36 4.76 13.22
N PHE A 118 4.90 4.37 14.41
CA PHE A 118 5.11 5.04 15.68
C PHE A 118 5.47 4.03 16.75
N ASN A 119 6.63 4.21 17.40
CA ASN A 119 7.14 3.33 18.46
C ASN A 119 6.47 3.53 19.82
N SER A 120 5.52 4.43 19.93
CA SER A 120 4.87 4.80 21.20
C SER A 120 3.52 4.12 21.44
N GLY A 121 3.24 3.02 20.74
CA GLY A 121 2.01 2.24 20.85
C GLY A 121 0.76 3.12 20.65
N TYR A 122 -0.08 3.19 21.70
CA TYR A 122 -1.32 3.98 21.71
C TYR A 122 -1.20 5.27 22.54
N SER A 123 -0.01 5.89 22.57
CA SER A 123 0.17 7.20 23.24
C SER A 123 -0.68 8.29 22.59
N GLU A 124 -0.96 9.36 23.33
CA GLU A 124 -1.65 10.53 22.82
C GLU A 124 -0.98 11.10 21.58
N HIS A 125 0.36 11.12 21.55
CA HIS A 125 1.15 11.55 20.39
C HIS A 125 0.84 10.68 19.15
N THR A 126 0.86 9.35 19.28
CA THR A 126 0.54 8.44 18.18
C THR A 126 -0.87 8.66 17.66
N LEU A 127 -1.86 8.74 18.56
CA LEU A 127 -3.26 8.92 18.18
C LEU A 127 -3.48 10.27 17.45
N SER A 128 -2.90 11.36 17.96
CA SER A 128 -2.97 12.67 17.31
C SER A 128 -2.31 12.68 15.94
N LYS A 129 -1.13 12.05 15.80
CA LYS A 129 -0.42 11.96 14.51
C LYS A 129 -1.19 11.16 13.47
N LEU A 130 -1.82 10.05 13.86
CA LEU A 130 -2.69 9.28 12.96
C LEU A 130 -3.87 10.10 12.46
N VAL A 131 -4.47 10.93 13.31
CA VAL A 131 -5.56 11.84 12.90
C VAL A 131 -5.05 12.95 11.96
N GLU A 132 -3.87 13.51 12.23
CA GLU A 132 -3.22 14.47 11.31
C GLU A 132 -3.00 13.85 9.91
N VAL A 133 -2.51 12.60 9.84
CA VAL A 133 -2.34 11.86 8.58
C VAL A 133 -3.68 11.65 7.89
N ALA A 134 -4.70 11.20 8.63
CA ALA A 134 -6.05 11.00 8.08
C ALA A 134 -6.62 12.29 7.49
N LYS A 135 -6.47 13.42 8.18
CA LYS A 135 -6.90 14.75 7.75
C LYS A 135 -6.12 15.23 6.52
N LYS A 136 -4.78 15.08 6.53
CA LYS A 136 -3.88 15.46 5.41
C LYS A 136 -4.29 14.79 4.11
N HIS A 137 -4.58 13.48 4.17
CA HIS A 137 -4.91 12.69 2.98
C HIS A 137 -6.39 12.61 2.67
N LYS A 138 -7.25 13.27 3.45
CA LYS A 138 -8.72 13.27 3.29
C LYS A 138 -9.29 11.85 3.35
N VAL A 139 -8.81 11.06 4.31
CA VAL A 139 -9.19 9.66 4.51
C VAL A 139 -10.70 9.56 4.78
N LYS A 140 -11.40 8.71 4.05
CA LYS A 140 -12.84 8.48 4.22
C LYS A 140 -13.15 7.35 5.20
N LYS A 141 -12.26 6.36 5.26
CA LYS A 141 -12.39 5.19 6.13
C LYS A 141 -11.04 4.79 6.72
N ILE A 142 -11.03 4.48 8.01
CA ILE A 142 -9.88 3.89 8.71
C ILE A 142 -10.21 2.45 9.04
N LEU A 143 -9.36 1.53 8.59
CA LEU A 143 -9.40 0.10 8.90
C LEU A 143 -8.40 -0.18 10.02
N ILE A 144 -8.82 -0.81 11.11
CA ILE A 144 -7.97 -1.05 12.27
C ILE A 144 -7.93 -2.54 12.54
N GLU A 145 -6.73 -3.14 12.52
CA GLU A 145 -6.55 -4.55 12.83
C GLU A 145 -6.76 -4.81 14.32
N GLU A 146 -7.75 -5.66 14.67
CA GLU A 146 -8.15 -5.94 16.06
C GLU A 146 -7.58 -7.28 16.57
N ASN A 147 -6.38 -7.66 16.18
CA ASN A 147 -5.75 -8.87 16.69
C ASN A 147 -5.27 -8.72 18.14
N PHE A 148 -5.16 -7.50 18.62
CA PHE A 148 -4.72 -7.16 19.98
C PHE A 148 -5.68 -6.19 20.66
N GLY A 149 -6.02 -6.47 21.93
CA GLY A 149 -6.74 -5.52 22.78
C GLY A 149 -8.24 -5.36 22.52
N GLN A 150 -8.90 -6.28 21.79
CA GLN A 150 -10.37 -6.34 21.64
C GLN A 150 -11.04 -5.00 21.28
N GLY A 151 -10.45 -4.23 20.34
CA GLY A 151 -11.02 -2.94 19.93
C GLY A 151 -10.61 -1.74 20.75
N MET A 152 -9.74 -1.90 21.76
CA MET A 152 -9.28 -0.81 22.61
C MET A 152 -8.66 0.34 21.80
N PHE A 153 -7.85 0.04 20.77
CA PHE A 153 -7.23 1.07 19.95
C PHE A 153 -8.27 1.93 19.23
N SER A 154 -9.30 1.29 18.68
CA SER A 154 -10.42 2.00 18.03
C SER A 154 -11.12 2.94 19.01
N GLU A 155 -11.38 2.49 20.23
CA GLU A 155 -12.04 3.31 21.26
C GLU A 155 -11.18 4.50 21.70
N LEU A 156 -9.86 4.32 21.80
CA LEU A 156 -8.93 5.40 22.13
C LEU A 156 -8.76 6.42 20.99
N LEU A 157 -8.85 5.99 19.73
CA LEU A 157 -8.71 6.87 18.56
C LEU A 157 -9.97 7.72 18.31
N LYS A 158 -11.16 7.18 18.60
CA LYS A 158 -12.45 7.84 18.32
C LYS A 158 -12.57 9.28 18.85
N PRO A 159 -12.22 9.61 20.12
CA PRO A 159 -12.33 10.98 20.63
C PRO A 159 -11.52 11.99 19.81
N TYR A 160 -10.32 11.61 19.36
CA TYR A 160 -9.46 12.45 18.53
C TYR A 160 -10.06 12.68 17.15
N LEU A 161 -10.62 11.61 16.53
CA LEU A 161 -11.31 11.72 15.25
C LEU A 161 -12.54 12.61 15.33
N ILE A 162 -13.35 12.48 16.37
CA ILE A 162 -14.55 13.31 16.56
C ILE A 162 -14.17 14.78 16.68
N LYS A 163 -13.08 15.08 17.40
CA LYS A 163 -12.62 16.44 17.66
C LYS A 163 -11.99 17.11 16.44
N GLU A 164 -11.17 16.40 15.68
CA GLU A 164 -10.27 17.00 14.68
C GLU A 164 -10.60 16.64 13.24
N TYR A 165 -11.04 15.41 12.97
CA TYR A 165 -11.32 14.94 11.63
C TYR A 165 -12.29 13.77 11.61
N LYS A 166 -13.53 13.99 11.23
CA LYS A 166 -14.56 12.95 11.18
C LYS A 166 -14.38 12.04 9.98
N CYS A 167 -14.13 10.75 10.22
CA CYS A 167 -14.17 9.69 9.23
C CYS A 167 -14.69 8.38 9.85
N THR A 168 -15.05 7.43 9.00
CA THR A 168 -15.54 6.12 9.45
C THR A 168 -14.39 5.24 9.92
N THR A 169 -14.57 4.54 11.05
CA THR A 169 -13.63 3.51 11.52
C THR A 169 -14.29 2.14 11.41
N GLU A 170 -13.53 1.14 10.95
CA GLU A 170 -13.99 -0.25 10.83
C GLU A 170 -12.93 -1.19 11.38
N PRO A 171 -13.29 -2.04 12.36
CA PRO A 171 -12.39 -3.06 12.87
C PRO A 171 -12.26 -4.20 11.87
N ILE A 172 -11.02 -4.71 11.71
CA ILE A 172 -10.74 -5.87 10.88
C ILE A 172 -10.13 -6.96 11.74
N ARG A 173 -10.72 -8.15 11.70
CA ARG A 173 -10.17 -9.36 12.33
C ARG A 173 -9.59 -10.28 11.26
N GLN A 174 -8.33 -10.65 11.45
CA GLN A 174 -7.61 -11.52 10.52
C GLN A 174 -7.33 -12.86 11.18
N GLN A 175 -7.82 -13.94 10.56
CA GLN A 175 -7.66 -15.31 11.08
C GLN A 175 -6.72 -16.18 10.25
N SER A 176 -6.32 -15.73 9.05
CA SER A 176 -5.50 -16.51 8.12
C SER A 176 -4.00 -16.19 8.27
N ASN A 177 -3.16 -17.09 7.73
CA ASN A 177 -1.71 -16.91 7.70
C ASN A 177 -1.33 -15.58 7.01
N LYS A 178 -0.63 -14.69 7.73
CA LYS A 178 -0.28 -13.34 7.28
C LYS A 178 0.50 -13.35 5.95
N HIS A 179 1.50 -14.22 5.82
CA HIS A 179 2.31 -14.30 4.59
C HIS A 179 1.49 -14.69 3.37
N ARG A 180 0.66 -15.74 3.49
CA ARG A 180 -0.18 -16.19 2.39
C ARG A 180 -1.18 -15.12 1.97
N ARG A 181 -1.81 -14.45 2.93
CA ARG A 181 -2.76 -13.36 2.66
C ARG A 181 -2.11 -12.19 1.93
N ILE A 182 -0.89 -11.80 2.33
CA ILE A 182 -0.13 -10.76 1.66
C ILE A 182 0.13 -11.15 0.20
N LEU A 183 0.62 -12.37 -0.05
CA LEU A 183 0.90 -12.85 -1.39
C LEU A 183 -0.36 -12.95 -2.24
N ASP A 184 -1.41 -13.58 -1.74
CA ASP A 184 -2.68 -13.76 -2.45
C ASP A 184 -3.35 -12.42 -2.82
N THR A 185 -3.06 -11.36 -2.06
CA THR A 185 -3.61 -10.02 -2.29
C THR A 185 -2.72 -9.19 -3.20
N LEU A 186 -1.41 -9.10 -2.92
CA LEU A 186 -0.52 -8.16 -3.61
C LEU A 186 -0.02 -8.70 -4.96
N GLU A 187 0.27 -9.99 -5.06
CA GLU A 187 0.82 -10.56 -6.28
C GLU A 187 -0.06 -10.28 -7.52
N PRO A 188 -1.38 -10.54 -7.53
CA PRO A 188 -2.21 -10.24 -8.68
C PRO A 188 -2.26 -8.75 -9.04
N ILE A 189 -2.25 -7.89 -8.04
CA ILE A 189 -2.31 -6.42 -8.23
C ILE A 189 -0.99 -5.91 -8.81
N MET A 190 0.13 -6.36 -8.25
CA MET A 190 1.47 -5.99 -8.72
C MET A 190 1.74 -6.56 -10.11
N ALA A 191 1.43 -7.83 -10.37
CA ALA A 191 1.59 -8.45 -11.68
C ALA A 191 0.77 -7.78 -12.80
N GLN A 192 -0.31 -7.10 -12.45
CA GLN A 192 -1.11 -6.28 -13.37
C GLN A 192 -0.66 -4.80 -13.40
N HIS A 193 0.41 -4.45 -12.70
CA HIS A 193 0.96 -3.09 -12.58
C HIS A 193 -0.06 -2.04 -12.09
N ARG A 194 -1.01 -2.48 -11.26
CA ARG A 194 -2.09 -1.65 -10.73
C ARG A 194 -1.77 -1.02 -9.37
N LEU A 195 -0.65 -1.39 -8.75
CA LEU A 195 -0.15 -0.74 -7.55
C LEU A 195 0.78 0.41 -7.95
N ILE A 196 0.31 1.62 -7.76
CA ILE A 196 1.02 2.85 -8.11
C ILE A 196 1.52 3.49 -6.82
N VAL A 197 2.83 3.75 -6.73
CA VAL A 197 3.49 4.17 -5.49
C VAL A 197 4.07 5.56 -5.64
N CYS A 198 3.85 6.41 -4.63
CA CYS A 198 4.50 7.72 -4.58
C CYS A 198 6.01 7.57 -4.28
N PRO A 199 6.92 8.24 -4.98
CA PRO A 199 8.36 8.21 -4.68
C PRO A 199 8.70 8.56 -3.22
N SER A 200 7.91 9.44 -2.59
CA SER A 200 8.08 9.81 -1.18
C SER A 200 7.86 8.64 -0.22
N VAL A 201 7.03 7.65 -0.59
CA VAL A 201 6.81 6.44 0.19
C VAL A 201 8.06 5.59 0.20
N ILE A 202 8.69 5.41 -0.98
CA ILE A 202 9.93 4.63 -1.12
C ILE A 202 11.07 5.29 -0.33
N LYS A 203 11.23 6.60 -0.45
CA LYS A 203 12.27 7.35 0.29
C LYS A 203 12.07 7.26 1.79
N LYS A 204 10.82 7.34 2.26
CA LYS A 204 10.47 7.25 3.67
C LYS A 204 10.74 5.86 4.30
N ASP A 205 10.67 4.81 3.50
CA ASP A 205 10.97 3.45 3.94
C ASP A 205 12.47 3.24 4.23
N TYR A 206 13.33 4.11 3.67
CA TYR A 206 14.80 4.06 3.84
C TYR A 206 15.35 5.07 4.86
N ASP A 207 14.55 6.03 5.29
CA ASP A 207 14.92 7.03 6.29
C ASP A 207 14.62 6.52 7.73
#